data_04c86697542bf9befaa3f7ebae02c712
#
_entry.id   04c86697542bf9befaa3f7ebae02c712
#
_cell.length_a   1.000
_cell.length_b   1.000
_cell.length_c   1.000
_cell.angle_alpha   90.00
_cell.angle_beta   90.00
_cell.angle_gamma   90.00
#
_symmetry.space_group_name_H-M   'P 1'
#
loop_
_entity.id
_entity.type
_entity.pdbx_description
1 polymer ?
#
loop_
_entity_poly.entity_id
_entity_poly.type
_entity_poly.pdbx_seq_one_letter_code
_entity_poly.pdbx_strand_id
1 'polypeptide(L)'
;MSIVIRDVRAHELDSVLALNNNAGLAILPLDSAKLHRFYETAEYFRVAERDGNLAGFLVGFGSDSDHDSSNFAWFRERYPQFFYIDRIVVASRRRGGGVGRAFYADVQSYAELRYPQLACE
;
A
#
# COMPACT_ATOMS: atom_id res chain seq x y z
N MET A 1 -16.61 -5.75 -15.59
CA MET A 1 -15.68 -5.95 -14.46
C MET A 1 -15.46 -4.64 -13.75
N SER A 2 -15.69 -4.61 -12.49
CA SER A 2 -15.46 -3.37 -11.73
C SER A 2 -14.36 -3.57 -10.72
N ILE A 3 -13.48 -2.58 -10.63
CA ILE A 3 -12.43 -2.52 -9.62
C ILE A 3 -12.75 -1.33 -8.73
N VAL A 4 -12.82 -1.59 -7.42
CA VAL A 4 -13.08 -0.55 -6.42
C VAL A 4 -11.86 -0.43 -5.53
N ILE A 5 -11.32 0.78 -5.41
CA ILE A 5 -10.22 1.09 -4.49
C ILE A 5 -10.85 1.80 -3.30
N ARG A 6 -10.66 1.27 -2.10
CA ARG A 6 -11.26 1.82 -0.90
C ARG A 6 -10.38 1.56 0.31
N ASP A 7 -10.67 2.26 1.41
CA ASP A 7 -9.93 2.04 2.65
C ASP A 7 -10.13 0.61 3.18
N VAL A 8 -9.06 0.07 3.75
CA VAL A 8 -9.11 -1.26 4.36
C VAL A 8 -10.00 -1.24 5.61
N ARG A 9 -10.64 -2.36 5.88
CA ARG A 9 -11.44 -2.54 7.10
C ARG A 9 -10.71 -3.47 8.07
N ALA A 10 -10.91 -3.24 9.37
CA ALA A 10 -10.21 -4.00 10.39
C ALA A 10 -10.38 -5.52 10.24
N HIS A 11 -11.58 -5.97 9.88
CA HIS A 11 -11.85 -7.41 9.74
C HIS A 11 -11.20 -8.03 8.50
N GLU A 12 -10.58 -7.21 7.64
CA GLU A 12 -9.92 -7.70 6.43
C GLU A 12 -8.42 -7.92 6.61
N LEU A 13 -7.87 -7.57 7.77
CA LEU A 13 -6.42 -7.63 7.97
C LEU A 13 -5.84 -9.02 7.81
N ASP A 14 -6.56 -10.07 8.21
CA ASP A 14 -6.08 -11.45 8.02
C ASP A 14 -5.96 -11.78 6.53
N SER A 15 -6.91 -11.35 5.72
CA SER A 15 -6.87 -11.56 4.27
C SER A 15 -5.73 -10.78 3.63
N VAL A 16 -5.48 -9.55 4.11
CA VAL A 16 -4.36 -8.73 3.64
C VAL A 16 -3.03 -9.39 3.99
N LEU A 17 -2.91 -9.93 5.20
CA LEU A 17 -1.71 -10.64 5.62
C LEU A 17 -1.41 -11.83 4.71
N ALA A 18 -2.44 -12.61 4.38
CA ALA A 18 -2.29 -13.73 3.46
C ALA A 18 -1.85 -13.26 2.06
N LEU A 19 -2.44 -12.18 1.54
CA LEU A 19 -2.02 -11.62 0.26
C LEU A 19 -0.55 -11.24 0.27
N ASN A 20 -0.09 -10.58 1.32
CA ASN A 20 1.30 -10.14 1.43
C ASN A 20 2.25 -11.34 1.45
N ASN A 21 1.96 -12.34 2.28
CA ASN A 21 2.89 -13.45 2.51
C ASN A 21 2.86 -14.48 1.38
N ASN A 22 1.90 -14.40 0.49
CA ASN A 22 1.83 -15.24 -0.71
C ASN A 22 2.26 -14.52 -1.98
N ALA A 23 2.79 -13.31 -1.87
CA ALA A 23 3.13 -12.49 -3.04
C ALA A 23 4.49 -12.82 -3.66
N GLY A 24 5.26 -13.72 -3.06
CA GLY A 24 6.56 -14.13 -3.56
C GLY A 24 7.71 -13.46 -2.84
N LEU A 25 8.93 -13.77 -3.28
CA LEU A 25 10.15 -13.36 -2.58
C LEU A 25 10.48 -11.87 -2.70
N ALA A 26 9.88 -11.18 -3.67
CA ALA A 26 10.14 -9.75 -3.87
C ALA A 26 9.46 -8.87 -2.82
N ILE A 27 8.49 -9.42 -2.09
CA ILE A 27 7.74 -8.68 -1.07
C ILE A 27 8.17 -9.19 0.30
N LEU A 28 8.58 -8.27 1.18
CA LEU A 28 8.98 -8.63 2.53
C LEU A 28 7.79 -9.20 3.30
N PRO A 29 7.98 -10.31 4.02
CA PRO A 29 6.91 -10.87 4.83
C PRO A 29 6.44 -9.89 5.91
N LEU A 30 5.20 -10.05 6.33
CA LEU A 30 4.62 -9.30 7.44
C LEU A 30 4.18 -10.27 8.52
N ASP A 31 4.28 -9.84 9.78
CA ASP A 31 3.57 -10.49 10.86
C ASP A 31 2.33 -9.68 11.22
N SER A 32 1.48 -10.25 12.06
CA SER A 32 0.23 -9.63 12.45
C SER A 32 0.47 -8.30 13.20
N ALA A 33 1.49 -8.25 14.05
CA ALA A 33 1.78 -7.04 14.83
C ALA A 33 2.19 -5.87 13.93
N LYS A 34 3.03 -6.13 12.92
CA LYS A 34 3.47 -5.09 12.00
C LYS A 34 2.30 -4.63 11.12
N LEU A 35 1.45 -5.56 10.68
CA LEU A 35 0.28 -5.20 9.89
C LEU A 35 -0.69 -4.34 10.68
N HIS A 36 -0.94 -4.67 11.95
CA HIS A 36 -1.77 -3.84 12.81
C HIS A 36 -1.19 -2.45 13.00
N ARG A 37 0.14 -2.34 13.11
CA ARG A 37 0.80 -1.04 13.20
C ARG A 37 0.58 -0.23 11.91
N PHE A 38 0.67 -0.87 10.76
CA PHE A 38 0.34 -0.21 9.49
C PHE A 38 -1.11 0.29 9.48
N TYR A 39 -2.02 -0.54 9.95
CA TYR A 39 -3.44 -0.16 10.01
C TYR A 39 -3.65 1.09 10.87
N GLU A 40 -2.91 1.20 11.97
CA GLU A 40 -3.06 2.32 12.90
C GLU A 40 -2.32 3.58 12.44
N THR A 41 -1.22 3.46 11.71
CA THR A 41 -0.31 4.58 11.45
C THR A 41 -0.17 4.98 9.99
N ALA A 42 -0.52 4.12 9.03
CA ALA A 42 -0.38 4.45 7.62
C ALA A 42 -1.37 5.55 7.24
N GLU A 43 -0.88 6.52 6.48
CA GLU A 43 -1.73 7.59 5.98
C GLU A 43 -2.66 7.07 4.89
N TYR A 44 -2.20 6.09 4.12
CA TYR A 44 -2.96 5.49 3.03
C TYR A 44 -2.84 3.98 3.19
N PHE A 45 -3.95 3.32 3.41
CA PHE A 45 -4.00 1.86 3.45
C PHE A 45 -5.31 1.43 2.81
N ARG A 46 -5.24 1.11 1.52
CA ARG A 46 -6.41 0.78 0.73
C ARG A 46 -6.31 -0.60 0.12
N VAL A 47 -7.47 -1.19 -0.12
CA VAL A 47 -7.59 -2.48 -0.79
C VAL A 47 -8.29 -2.28 -2.12
N ALA A 48 -8.06 -3.23 -3.03
CA ALA A 48 -8.80 -3.29 -4.29
C ALA A 48 -9.76 -4.47 -4.23
N GLU A 49 -11.02 -4.21 -4.56
CA GLU A 49 -12.00 -5.26 -4.79
C GLU A 49 -12.21 -5.41 -6.28
N ARG A 50 -12.24 -6.64 -6.73
CA ARG A 50 -12.60 -6.96 -8.11
C ARG A 50 -13.69 -8.01 -8.05
N ASP A 51 -14.87 -7.64 -8.56
CA ASP A 51 -16.04 -8.51 -8.55
C ASP A 51 -16.36 -9.04 -7.15
N GLY A 52 -16.22 -8.17 -6.13
CA GLY A 52 -16.55 -8.51 -4.75
C GLY A 52 -15.46 -9.22 -3.96
N ASN A 53 -14.31 -9.51 -4.57
CA ASN A 53 -13.21 -10.21 -3.91
C ASN A 53 -12.00 -9.32 -3.75
N LEU A 54 -11.25 -9.49 -2.66
CA LEU A 54 -10.00 -8.75 -2.47
C LEU A 54 -8.99 -9.17 -3.52
N ALA A 55 -8.47 -8.20 -4.25
CA ALA A 55 -7.52 -8.42 -5.33
C ALA A 55 -6.14 -7.83 -5.04
N GLY A 56 -5.99 -7.03 -4.00
CA GLY A 56 -4.70 -6.44 -3.66
C GLY A 56 -4.82 -5.38 -2.59
N PHE A 57 -3.68 -4.81 -2.20
CA PHE A 57 -3.64 -3.70 -1.25
C PHE A 57 -2.41 -2.82 -1.51
N LEU A 58 -2.46 -1.60 -1.00
CA LEU A 58 -1.36 -0.65 -1.06
C LEU A 58 -1.26 0.09 0.28
N VAL A 59 -0.04 0.22 0.80
CA VAL A 59 0.25 0.93 2.05
C VAL A 59 1.22 2.06 1.76
N GLY A 60 0.88 3.27 2.23
CA GLY A 60 1.71 4.45 2.04
C GLY A 60 1.77 5.33 3.28
N PHE A 61 2.87 6.09 3.38
CA PHE A 61 3.17 6.95 4.52
C PHE A 61 3.60 8.34 4.06
N GLY A 62 3.14 9.35 4.78
CA GLY A 62 3.67 10.70 4.58
C GLY A 62 5.06 10.86 5.18
N SER A 63 5.78 11.89 4.74
CA SER A 63 7.18 12.13 5.15
C SER A 63 7.35 12.44 6.63
N ASP A 64 6.29 12.85 7.31
CA ASP A 64 6.33 13.12 8.76
C ASP A 64 5.98 11.89 9.61
N SER A 65 5.79 10.73 8.99
CA SER A 65 5.58 9.48 9.69
C SER A 65 6.86 9.02 10.39
N ASP A 66 6.73 8.21 11.43
CA ASP A 66 7.85 7.53 12.07
C ASP A 66 8.06 6.10 11.57
N HIS A 67 7.66 5.84 10.34
CA HIS A 67 7.84 4.56 9.66
C HIS A 67 9.33 4.15 9.70
N ASP A 68 9.60 2.87 9.98
CA ASP A 68 10.95 2.39 10.30
C ASP A 68 11.70 1.73 9.13
N SER A 69 11.22 1.88 7.91
CA SER A 69 11.90 1.36 6.72
C SER A 69 13.19 2.14 6.45
N SER A 70 14.28 1.43 6.10
CA SER A 70 15.53 2.07 5.74
C SER A 70 15.39 2.89 4.44
N ASN A 71 14.58 2.42 3.51
CA ASN A 71 14.30 3.17 2.29
C ASN A 71 13.53 4.45 2.59
N PHE A 72 12.57 4.40 3.49
CA PHE A 72 11.84 5.59 3.92
C PHE A 72 12.80 6.61 4.55
N ALA A 73 13.71 6.16 5.42
CA ALA A 73 14.70 7.02 6.05
C ALA A 73 15.63 7.69 5.01
N TRP A 74 15.98 6.96 3.96
CA TRP A 74 16.80 7.48 2.87
C TRP A 74 16.11 8.66 2.19
N PHE A 75 14.82 8.54 1.88
CA PHE A 75 14.05 9.62 1.28
C PHE A 75 13.87 10.80 2.24
N ARG A 76 13.64 10.50 3.53
CA ARG A 76 13.45 11.54 4.54
C ARG A 76 14.67 12.43 4.67
N GLU A 77 15.88 11.88 4.51
CA GLU A 77 17.11 12.66 4.58
C GLU A 77 17.27 13.59 3.39
N ARG A 78 16.66 13.30 2.25
CA ARG A 78 16.87 14.01 1.00
C ARG A 78 15.74 14.94 0.59
N TYR A 79 14.53 14.65 1.03
CA TYR A 79 13.35 15.40 0.62
C TYR A 79 12.57 15.86 1.85
N PRO A 80 12.19 17.13 1.94
CA PRO A 80 11.46 17.63 3.11
C PRO A 80 10.01 17.16 3.16
N GLN A 81 9.39 16.98 2.00
CA GLN A 81 8.00 16.54 1.92
C GLN A 81 7.85 15.55 0.78
N PHE A 82 7.33 14.36 1.09
CA PHE A 82 7.07 13.33 0.10
C PHE A 82 6.02 12.36 0.62
N PHE A 83 5.37 11.66 -0.30
CA PHE A 83 4.53 10.53 0.03
C PHE A 83 5.26 9.26 -0.39
N TYR A 84 5.35 8.28 0.50
CA TYR A 84 6.13 7.07 0.29
C TYR A 84 5.20 5.85 0.19
N ILE A 85 5.29 5.13 -0.92
CA ILE A 85 4.60 3.85 -1.09
C ILE A 85 5.51 2.76 -0.53
N ASP A 86 5.10 2.16 0.60
CA ASP A 86 5.87 1.10 1.23
C ASP A 86 5.75 -0.20 0.44
N ARG A 87 4.54 -0.55 0.04
CA ARG A 87 4.30 -1.74 -0.78
C ARG A 87 2.98 -1.68 -1.50
N ILE A 88 2.95 -2.35 -2.64
CA ILE A 88 1.74 -2.66 -3.38
C ILE A 88 1.75 -4.15 -3.67
N VAL A 89 0.66 -4.82 -3.38
CA VAL A 89 0.52 -6.26 -3.59
C VAL A 89 -0.74 -6.53 -4.38
N VAL A 90 -0.61 -7.28 -5.46
CA VAL A 90 -1.75 -7.71 -6.28
C VAL A 90 -1.78 -9.24 -6.24
N ALA A 91 -2.95 -9.81 -5.95
CA ALA A 91 -3.12 -11.26 -5.92
C ALA A 91 -2.67 -11.86 -7.26
N SER A 92 -1.88 -12.95 -7.21
CA SER A 92 -1.23 -13.48 -8.42
C SER A 92 -2.22 -13.83 -9.53
N ARG A 93 -3.36 -14.39 -9.19
CA ARG A 93 -4.40 -14.73 -10.17
C ARG A 93 -5.19 -13.51 -10.66
N ARG A 94 -4.94 -12.33 -10.09
CA ARG A 94 -5.59 -11.07 -10.49
C ARG A 94 -4.63 -10.16 -11.25
N ARG A 95 -3.39 -10.56 -11.44
CA ARG A 95 -2.41 -9.78 -12.17
C ARG A 95 -2.81 -9.70 -13.64
N GLY A 96 -2.52 -8.56 -14.26
CA GLY A 96 -2.89 -8.31 -15.64
C GLY A 96 -4.31 -7.82 -15.82
N GLY A 97 -5.10 -7.72 -14.74
CA GLY A 97 -6.48 -7.28 -14.79
C GLY A 97 -6.72 -5.80 -14.53
N GLY A 98 -5.65 -4.99 -14.48
CA GLY A 98 -5.76 -3.55 -14.27
C GLY A 98 -5.76 -3.10 -12.81
N VAL A 99 -5.59 -4.01 -11.85
CA VAL A 99 -5.60 -3.68 -10.42
C VAL A 99 -4.42 -2.77 -10.07
N GLY A 100 -3.21 -3.10 -10.53
CA GLY A 100 -2.03 -2.27 -10.28
C GLY A 100 -2.19 -0.87 -10.85
N ARG A 101 -2.70 -0.78 -12.07
CA ARG A 101 -2.95 0.51 -12.71
C ARG A 101 -3.97 1.33 -11.95
N ALA A 102 -5.03 0.69 -11.46
CA ALA A 102 -6.05 1.36 -10.67
C ALA A 102 -5.48 1.91 -9.36
N PHE A 103 -4.61 1.15 -8.69
CA PHE A 103 -3.93 1.62 -7.48
C PHE A 103 -3.05 2.83 -7.76
N TYR A 104 -2.23 2.79 -8.83
CA TYR A 104 -1.35 3.92 -9.13
C TYR A 104 -2.14 5.17 -9.47
N ALA A 105 -3.24 5.03 -10.20
CA ALA A 105 -4.11 6.17 -10.48
C ALA A 105 -4.70 6.75 -9.20
N ASP A 106 -5.16 5.90 -8.29
CA ASP A 106 -5.76 6.34 -7.03
C ASP A 106 -4.72 7.01 -6.13
N VAL A 107 -3.55 6.39 -5.95
CA VAL A 107 -2.53 6.96 -5.06
C VAL A 107 -1.92 8.23 -5.64
N GLN A 108 -1.77 8.33 -6.95
CA GLN A 108 -1.30 9.58 -7.57
C GLN A 108 -2.28 10.71 -7.32
N SER A 109 -3.56 10.47 -7.50
CA SER A 109 -4.59 11.48 -7.22
C SER A 109 -4.58 11.91 -5.76
N TYR A 110 -4.37 10.96 -4.86
CA TYR A 110 -4.28 11.24 -3.44
C TYR A 110 -3.04 12.09 -3.12
N ALA A 111 -1.88 11.68 -3.63
CA ALA A 111 -0.60 12.26 -3.26
C ALA A 111 -0.36 13.62 -3.91
N GLU A 112 -0.76 13.82 -5.16
CA GLU A 112 -0.46 15.06 -5.88
C GLU A 112 -1.11 16.28 -5.27
N LEU A 113 -2.21 16.10 -4.53
CA LEU A 113 -2.89 17.20 -3.85
C LEU A 113 -2.25 17.52 -2.49
N ARG A 114 -1.36 16.66 -2.00
CA ARG A 114 -0.84 16.73 -0.62
C ARG A 114 0.65 16.86 -0.53
N TYR A 115 1.38 16.35 -1.52
CA TYR A 115 2.84 16.24 -1.47
C TYR A 115 3.46 16.62 -2.80
N PRO A 116 4.63 17.30 -2.77
CA PRO A 116 5.33 17.66 -4.02
C PRO A 116 6.02 16.49 -4.68
N GLN A 117 6.25 15.38 -3.96
CA GLN A 117 6.96 14.23 -4.49
C GLN A 117 6.34 12.93 -4.05
N LEU A 118 6.43 11.92 -4.93
CA LEU A 118 5.97 10.57 -4.68
C LEU A 118 7.17 9.64 -4.80
N ALA A 119 7.40 8.84 -3.77
CA ALA A 119 8.48 7.85 -3.73
C ALA A 119 7.90 6.46 -3.54
N CYS A 120 8.58 5.45 -4.06
CA CYS A 120 8.17 4.06 -3.84
C CYS A 120 9.38 3.16 -3.67
N GLU A 121 9.15 2.07 -3.00
CA GLU A 121 10.14 1.05 -2.73
C GLU A 121 10.42 0.18 -3.95
#